data_3f0bd2f042dadefd7a511750c6f200b7
#
_entry.id   3f0bd2f042dadefd7a511750c6f200b7
#
_cell.length_a   1.000
_cell.length_b   1.000
_cell.length_c   1.000
_cell.angle_alpha   90.00
_cell.angle_beta   90.00
_cell.angle_gamma   90.00
#
_symmetry.space_group_name_H-M   'P 1'
#
loop_
_entity.id
_entity.type
_entity.pdbx_description
1 polymer ?
#
loop_
_entity_poly.entity_id
_entity_poly.type
_entity_poly.pdbx_seq_one_letter_code
_entity_poly.pdbx_strand_id
1 'polypeptide(L)'
;LKILSSESESTVMGVEINQEDINSCIKSGLNVIQQNIDEGLENFGDKSFDVVIMSQTIQVLKEPKKALMEVTRIGKESIVTIPNFGFLSTRLSLLFSGKMPITGSLPKNWHETDNIHLCTIKDFEILCNESSINIIEKRFFNSSGNESLLAKISPNLFAATAMYKISQ
;
A
#
# COMPACT_ATOMS: atom_id res chain seq x y z
N LEU A 1 -4.64 8.54 9.07
CA LEU A 1 -4.45 8.52 10.53
C LEU A 1 -5.61 9.23 11.25
N LYS A 2 -5.96 10.47 10.86
CA LYS A 2 -7.02 11.28 11.48
C LYS A 2 -8.38 10.56 11.54
N ILE A 3 -8.81 9.94 10.44
CA ILE A 3 -10.08 9.19 10.37
C ILE A 3 -10.07 8.02 11.36
N LEU A 4 -8.99 7.22 11.38
CA LEU A 4 -8.86 6.10 12.29
C LEU A 4 -8.88 6.54 13.76
N SER A 5 -8.21 7.64 14.07
CA SER A 5 -8.18 8.21 15.43
C SER A 5 -9.54 8.76 15.88
N SER A 6 -10.39 9.25 14.96
CA SER A 6 -11.70 9.84 15.29
C SER A 6 -12.85 8.83 15.34
N GLU A 7 -12.72 7.71 14.65
CA GLU A 7 -13.81 6.74 14.48
C GLU A 7 -13.64 5.46 15.34
N SER A 8 -12.49 5.31 16.01
CA SER A 8 -12.24 4.15 16.86
C SER A 8 -11.72 4.56 18.24
N GLU A 9 -12.07 3.80 19.28
CA GLU A 9 -11.45 3.90 20.62
C GLU A 9 -9.99 3.39 20.64
N SER A 10 -9.42 3.10 19.48
CA SER A 10 -8.10 2.51 19.32
C SER A 10 -6.99 3.55 19.47
N THR A 11 -5.90 3.17 20.11
CA THR A 11 -4.67 3.97 20.08
C THR A 11 -4.04 3.85 18.70
N VAL A 12 -3.91 4.96 18.00
CA VAL A 12 -3.36 5.03 16.64
C VAL A 12 -2.02 5.74 16.65
N MET A 13 -1.03 5.18 15.96
CA MET A 13 0.28 5.77 15.76
C MET A 13 0.65 5.76 14.29
N GLY A 14 1.23 6.84 13.78
CA GLY A 14 1.77 6.95 12.44
C GLY A 14 3.28 6.81 12.40
N VAL A 15 3.79 6.30 11.29
CA VAL A 15 5.21 6.34 10.92
C VAL A 15 5.32 7.19 9.66
N GLU A 16 6.16 8.20 9.68
CA GLU A 16 6.33 9.15 8.57
C GLU A 16 7.81 9.57 8.47
N ILE A 17 8.29 9.80 7.25
CA ILE A 17 9.66 10.27 7.01
C ILE A 17 9.71 11.77 6.73
N ASN A 18 8.64 12.33 6.15
CA ASN A 18 8.59 13.73 5.77
C ASN A 18 8.30 14.64 6.97
N GLN A 19 9.21 15.59 7.23
CA GLN A 19 9.10 16.48 8.38
C GLN A 19 7.88 17.41 8.34
N GLU A 20 7.44 17.81 7.14
CA GLU A 20 6.27 18.69 6.99
C GLU A 20 4.99 17.94 7.35
N ASP A 21 4.88 16.67 6.91
CA ASP A 21 3.75 15.80 7.22
C ASP A 21 3.72 15.43 8.71
N ILE A 22 4.88 15.17 9.32
CA ILE A 22 5.02 14.98 10.78
C ILE A 22 4.50 16.20 11.53
N ASN A 23 4.94 17.40 11.14
CA ASN A 23 4.50 18.64 11.78
C ASN A 23 2.99 18.86 11.65
N SER A 24 2.42 18.50 10.50
CA SER A 24 0.97 18.55 10.26
C SER A 24 0.20 17.56 11.15
N CYS A 25 0.72 16.34 11.30
CA CYS A 25 0.15 15.33 12.19
C CYS A 25 0.16 15.81 13.66
N ILE A 26 1.30 16.31 14.13
CA ILE A 26 1.45 16.82 15.51
C ILE A 26 0.48 17.98 15.78
N LYS A 27 0.38 18.96 14.85
CA LYS A 27 -0.58 20.06 14.94
C LYS A 27 -2.03 19.59 15.03
N SER A 28 -2.31 18.44 14.45
CA SER A 28 -3.63 17.80 14.47
C SER A 28 -3.86 16.89 15.70
N GLY A 29 -2.91 16.85 16.64
CA GLY A 29 -2.99 16.02 17.85
C GLY A 29 -2.82 14.52 17.61
N LEU A 30 -2.19 14.14 16.50
CA LEU A 30 -1.96 12.74 16.13
C LEU A 30 -0.58 12.28 16.62
N ASN A 31 -0.53 11.04 17.13
CA ASN A 31 0.74 10.40 17.47
C ASN A 31 1.47 9.98 16.19
N VAL A 32 2.67 10.49 16.00
CA VAL A 32 3.51 10.15 14.84
C VAL A 32 4.96 10.08 15.26
N ILE A 33 5.70 9.13 14.71
CA ILE A 33 7.16 9.04 14.86
C ILE A 33 7.82 9.24 13.49
N GLN A 34 9.01 9.84 13.52
CA GLN A 34 9.85 9.96 12.35
C GLN A 34 10.68 8.70 12.20
N GLN A 35 10.42 7.92 11.16
CA GLN A 35 11.20 6.74 10.85
C GLN A 35 11.12 6.40 9.38
N ASN A 36 12.25 5.95 8.82
CA ASN A 36 12.34 5.42 7.46
C ASN A 36 12.06 3.91 7.50
N ILE A 37 10.99 3.48 6.85
CA ILE A 37 10.60 2.06 6.79
C ILE A 37 11.66 1.20 6.06
N ASP A 38 12.39 1.77 5.10
CA ASP A 38 13.49 1.08 4.40
C ASP A 38 14.65 0.70 5.33
N GLU A 39 14.82 1.42 6.46
CA GLU A 39 15.83 1.12 7.48
C GLU A 39 15.38 0.02 8.44
N GLY A 40 14.11 -0.37 8.38
CA GLY A 40 13.49 -1.37 9.23
C GLY A 40 12.62 -0.78 10.34
N LEU A 41 11.94 -1.65 11.08
CA LEU A 41 11.03 -1.31 12.17
C LEU A 41 11.47 -2.00 13.48
N GLU A 42 12.79 -2.14 13.68
CA GLU A 42 13.39 -2.87 14.81
C GLU A 42 13.02 -2.29 16.19
N ASN A 43 12.60 -1.01 16.23
CA ASN A 43 12.13 -0.36 17.45
C ASN A 43 10.78 -0.93 17.95
N PHE A 44 10.09 -1.70 17.13
CA PHE A 44 8.82 -2.33 17.46
C PHE A 44 8.99 -3.83 17.68
N GLY A 45 8.44 -4.34 18.77
CA GLY A 45 8.43 -5.77 19.06
C GLY A 45 7.50 -6.56 18.14
N ASP A 46 7.70 -7.86 18.06
CA ASP A 46 6.84 -8.77 17.30
C ASP A 46 5.41 -8.71 17.81
N LYS A 47 4.43 -8.65 16.86
CA LYS A 47 2.99 -8.62 17.17
C LYS A 47 2.58 -7.52 18.17
N SER A 48 3.35 -6.42 18.23
CA SER A 48 3.08 -5.30 19.14
C SER A 48 1.86 -4.45 18.74
N PHE A 49 1.39 -4.61 17.52
CA PHE A 49 0.17 -3.94 17.01
C PHE A 49 -0.89 -4.97 16.61
N ASP A 50 -2.16 -4.68 16.91
CA ASP A 50 -3.26 -5.52 16.44
C ASP A 50 -3.40 -5.45 14.93
N VAL A 51 -3.31 -4.24 14.35
CA VAL A 51 -3.36 -4.02 12.91
C VAL A 51 -2.29 -3.01 12.48
N VAL A 52 -1.54 -3.34 11.44
CA VAL A 52 -0.62 -2.42 10.77
C VAL A 52 -1.19 -2.08 9.39
N ILE A 53 -1.25 -0.80 9.04
CA ILE A 53 -1.77 -0.34 7.75
C ILE A 53 -0.65 0.28 6.92
N MET A 54 -0.38 -0.31 5.76
CA MET A 54 0.53 0.21 4.74
C MET A 54 -0.27 0.59 3.50
N SER A 55 -0.65 1.85 3.41
CA SER A 55 -1.50 2.33 2.31
C SER A 55 -0.70 3.03 1.23
N GLN A 56 -0.69 2.48 0.02
CA GLN A 56 -0.01 3.06 -1.15
C GLN A 56 1.47 3.42 -0.87
N THR A 57 2.16 2.60 -0.07
CA THR A 57 3.53 2.87 0.37
C THR A 57 4.53 1.91 -0.24
N ILE A 58 4.15 0.64 -0.42
CA ILE A 58 5.09 -0.42 -0.83
C ILE A 58 5.82 -0.12 -2.16
N GLN A 59 5.15 0.57 -3.08
CA GLN A 59 5.71 0.89 -4.40
C GLN A 59 6.74 2.03 -4.40
N VAL A 60 6.85 2.78 -3.30
CA VAL A 60 7.82 3.89 -3.15
C VAL A 60 9.03 3.51 -2.30
N LEU A 61 9.01 2.32 -1.68
CA LEU A 61 10.10 1.81 -0.85
C LEU A 61 11.20 1.20 -1.72
N LYS A 62 12.45 1.29 -1.27
CA LYS A 62 13.60 0.68 -1.94
C LYS A 62 13.62 -0.84 -1.74
N GLU A 63 13.22 -1.29 -0.55
CA GLU A 63 13.24 -2.70 -0.13
C GLU A 63 11.83 -3.21 0.21
N PRO A 64 10.89 -3.29 -0.78
CA PRO A 64 9.49 -3.62 -0.54
C PRO A 64 9.28 -4.98 0.14
N LYS A 65 10.11 -5.98 -0.19
CA LYS A 65 10.05 -7.30 0.45
C LYS A 65 10.39 -7.23 1.94
N LYS A 66 11.47 -6.52 2.29
CA LYS A 66 11.90 -6.33 3.68
C LYS A 66 10.81 -5.59 4.47
N ALA A 67 10.29 -4.49 3.92
CA ALA A 67 9.22 -3.73 4.55
C ALA A 67 7.95 -4.57 4.76
N LEU A 68 7.57 -5.40 3.79
CA LEU A 68 6.42 -6.29 3.91
C LEU A 68 6.59 -7.32 5.02
N MET A 69 7.79 -7.89 5.16
CA MET A 69 8.11 -8.81 6.27
C MET A 69 8.08 -8.10 7.63
N GLU A 70 8.58 -6.87 7.72
CA GLU A 70 8.57 -6.08 8.95
C GLU A 70 7.14 -5.73 9.39
N VAL A 71 6.28 -5.26 8.49
CA VAL A 71 4.90 -4.95 8.87
C VAL A 71 4.11 -6.19 9.29
N THR A 72 4.39 -7.35 8.70
CA THR A 72 3.77 -8.61 9.12
C THR A 72 4.39 -9.17 10.40
N ARG A 73 5.64 -8.83 10.73
CA ARG A 73 6.29 -9.16 11.99
C ARG A 73 5.67 -8.38 13.16
N ILE A 74 5.57 -7.06 13.03
CA ILE A 74 5.11 -6.17 14.12
C ILE A 74 3.59 -6.20 14.30
N GLY A 75 2.81 -6.48 13.23
CA GLY A 75 1.36 -6.58 13.27
C GLY A 75 0.86 -8.01 13.50
N LYS A 76 -0.22 -8.18 14.29
CA LYS A 76 -0.97 -9.45 14.30
C LYS A 76 -1.60 -9.70 12.93
N GLU A 77 -2.16 -8.63 12.34
CA GLU A 77 -2.65 -8.56 10.97
C GLU A 77 -2.13 -7.29 10.31
N SER A 78 -1.97 -7.32 9.01
CA SER A 78 -1.53 -6.14 8.26
C SER A 78 -2.44 -5.90 7.06
N ILE A 79 -2.78 -4.63 6.81
CA ILE A 79 -3.57 -4.19 5.67
C ILE A 79 -2.64 -3.46 4.71
N VAL A 80 -2.48 -3.99 3.51
CA VAL A 80 -1.62 -3.39 2.47
C VAL A 80 -2.46 -3.03 1.27
N THR A 81 -2.31 -1.80 0.76
CA THR A 81 -2.93 -1.39 -0.49
C THR A 81 -1.88 -1.13 -1.55
N ILE A 82 -2.14 -1.60 -2.76
CA ILE A 82 -1.25 -1.45 -3.91
C ILE A 82 -2.00 -0.89 -5.12
N PRO A 83 -1.36 -0.02 -5.93
CA PRO A 83 -1.85 0.31 -7.25
C PRO A 83 -1.61 -0.86 -8.19
N ASN A 84 -2.53 -1.10 -9.13
CA ASN A 84 -2.37 -2.14 -10.14
C ASN A 84 -1.91 -1.58 -11.48
N PHE A 85 -0.64 -1.72 -11.79
CA PHE A 85 -0.12 -1.33 -13.10
C PHE A 85 -0.66 -2.21 -14.25
N GLY A 86 -1.15 -3.42 -13.93
CA GLY A 86 -1.82 -4.34 -14.88
C GLY A 86 -3.25 -3.96 -15.27
N PHE A 87 -3.79 -2.83 -14.77
CA PHE A 87 -5.14 -2.37 -15.05
C PHE A 87 -5.36 -2.13 -16.56
N LEU A 88 -6.55 -2.46 -17.06
CA LEU A 88 -6.86 -2.44 -18.51
C LEU A 88 -6.54 -1.08 -19.16
N SER A 89 -6.91 0.04 -18.55
CA SER A 89 -6.64 1.35 -19.14
C SER A 89 -5.14 1.65 -19.26
N THR A 90 -4.34 1.20 -18.30
CA THR A 90 -2.87 1.28 -18.34
C THR A 90 -2.31 0.49 -19.52
N ARG A 91 -2.78 -0.76 -19.70
CA ARG A 91 -2.36 -1.62 -20.81
C ARG A 91 -2.73 -1.04 -22.17
N LEU A 92 -3.97 -0.55 -22.30
CA LEU A 92 -4.43 0.06 -23.55
C LEU A 92 -3.68 1.36 -23.86
N SER A 93 -3.40 2.18 -22.84
CA SER A 93 -2.60 3.38 -23.01
C SER A 93 -1.20 3.05 -23.53
N LEU A 94 -0.51 2.09 -22.91
CA LEU A 94 0.81 1.63 -23.37
C LEU A 94 0.74 1.06 -24.79
N LEU A 95 -0.26 0.23 -25.06
CA LEU A 95 -0.42 -0.43 -26.38
C LEU A 95 -0.63 0.57 -27.52
N PHE A 96 -1.50 1.56 -27.32
CA PHE A 96 -1.91 2.47 -28.39
C PHE A 96 -1.10 3.77 -28.42
N SER A 97 -0.65 4.30 -27.30
CA SER A 97 0.10 5.56 -27.26
C SER A 97 1.62 5.36 -27.19
N GLY A 98 2.09 4.18 -26.78
CA GLY A 98 3.51 3.93 -26.53
C GLY A 98 4.12 4.80 -25.43
N LYS A 99 3.30 5.44 -24.58
CA LYS A 99 3.73 6.35 -23.53
C LYS A 99 3.28 5.82 -22.16
N MET A 100 4.07 6.13 -21.11
CA MET A 100 3.66 5.84 -19.75
C MET A 100 2.33 6.52 -19.44
N PRO A 101 1.34 5.78 -18.95
CA PRO A 101 0.02 6.32 -18.68
C PRO A 101 0.05 7.23 -17.43
N ILE A 102 -0.75 8.29 -17.50
CA ILE A 102 -1.13 9.08 -16.33
C ILE A 102 -2.55 8.65 -15.97
N THR A 103 -2.73 8.09 -14.79
CA THR A 103 -4.01 7.53 -14.31
C THR A 103 -4.28 7.97 -12.87
N GLY A 104 -5.45 7.66 -12.34
CA GLY A 104 -5.76 7.94 -10.93
C GLY A 104 -4.80 7.29 -9.95
N SER A 105 -4.28 6.10 -10.27
CA SER A 105 -3.26 5.39 -9.48
C SER A 105 -1.81 5.75 -9.85
N LEU A 106 -1.59 6.45 -10.96
CA LEU A 106 -0.30 6.95 -11.42
C LEU A 106 -0.47 8.41 -11.87
N PRO A 107 -0.66 9.37 -10.94
CA PRO A 107 -1.09 10.72 -11.29
C PRO A 107 0.03 11.63 -11.81
N LYS A 108 1.29 11.22 -11.66
CA LYS A 108 2.47 12.01 -12.03
C LYS A 108 3.08 11.50 -13.35
N ASN A 109 3.84 12.35 -14.02
CA ASN A 109 4.68 11.95 -15.15
C ASN A 109 5.71 10.92 -14.68
N TRP A 110 6.22 10.11 -15.63
CA TRP A 110 7.16 9.03 -15.33
C TRP A 110 8.45 9.50 -14.63
N HIS A 111 8.86 10.74 -14.84
CA HIS A 111 10.08 11.33 -14.26
C HIS A 111 9.82 12.15 -12.98
N GLU A 112 8.56 12.32 -12.59
CA GLU A 112 8.15 13.07 -11.39
C GLU A 112 7.53 12.15 -10.32
N THR A 113 7.30 10.90 -10.67
CA THR A 113 6.66 9.93 -9.75
C THR A 113 7.62 9.46 -8.67
N ASP A 114 7.10 9.34 -7.47
CA ASP A 114 7.80 8.72 -6.34
C ASP A 114 7.78 7.18 -6.42
N ASN A 115 6.94 6.60 -7.30
CA ASN A 115 6.84 5.16 -7.47
C ASN A 115 8.10 4.60 -8.13
N ILE A 116 8.85 3.80 -7.39
CA ILE A 116 10.05 3.12 -7.87
C ILE A 116 9.72 1.73 -8.43
N HIS A 117 8.70 1.08 -7.85
CA HIS A 117 8.26 -0.24 -8.25
C HIS A 117 6.86 -0.21 -8.83
N LEU A 118 6.72 -0.69 -10.05
CA LEU A 118 5.45 -0.81 -10.75
C LEU A 118 5.03 -2.28 -10.72
N CYS A 119 4.11 -2.62 -9.81
CA CYS A 119 3.65 -4.00 -9.67
C CYS A 119 2.21 -4.17 -10.17
N THR A 120 1.89 -5.40 -10.53
CA THR A 120 0.52 -5.84 -10.76
C THR A 120 0.00 -6.61 -9.53
N ILE A 121 -1.29 -6.88 -9.51
CA ILE A 121 -1.91 -7.72 -8.48
C ILE A 121 -1.22 -9.10 -8.41
N LYS A 122 -0.90 -9.68 -9.57
CA LYS A 122 -0.23 -10.99 -9.63
C LYS A 122 1.18 -10.95 -9.06
N ASP A 123 1.95 -9.89 -9.34
CA ASP A 123 3.31 -9.75 -8.81
C ASP A 123 3.30 -9.66 -7.29
N PHE A 124 2.36 -8.92 -6.71
CA PHE A 124 2.21 -8.82 -5.27
C PHE A 124 1.83 -10.16 -4.62
N GLU A 125 0.92 -10.91 -5.23
CA GLU A 125 0.53 -12.23 -4.74
C GLU A 125 1.67 -13.24 -4.81
N ILE A 126 2.50 -13.17 -5.87
CA ILE A 126 3.73 -13.98 -5.99
C ILE A 126 4.70 -13.59 -4.87
N LEU A 127 4.93 -12.29 -4.64
CA LEU A 127 5.81 -11.82 -3.57
C LEU A 127 5.36 -12.31 -2.18
N CYS A 128 4.05 -12.27 -1.88
CA CYS A 128 3.51 -12.79 -0.64
C CYS A 128 3.81 -14.30 -0.50
N ASN A 129 3.56 -15.08 -1.55
CA ASN A 129 3.81 -16.52 -1.54
C ASN A 129 5.30 -16.85 -1.34
N GLU A 130 6.19 -16.19 -2.06
CA GLU A 130 7.64 -16.36 -1.93
C GLU A 130 8.19 -15.93 -0.56
N SER A 131 7.47 -15.04 0.14
CA SER A 131 7.81 -14.54 1.47
C SER A 131 7.12 -15.31 2.60
N SER A 132 6.37 -16.39 2.30
CA SER A 132 5.57 -17.16 3.26
C SER A 132 4.56 -16.29 4.02
N ILE A 133 4.00 -15.29 3.35
CA ILE A 133 2.99 -14.39 3.90
C ILE A 133 1.61 -14.90 3.50
N ASN A 134 0.75 -15.14 4.49
CA ASN A 134 -0.62 -15.59 4.28
C ASN A 134 -1.51 -14.42 3.87
N ILE A 135 -2.23 -14.57 2.78
CA ILE A 135 -3.26 -13.63 2.36
C ILE A 135 -4.60 -14.10 2.93
N ILE A 136 -5.14 -13.35 3.90
CA ILE A 136 -6.38 -13.67 4.61
C ILE A 136 -7.60 -13.18 3.82
N GLU A 137 -7.53 -11.93 3.31
CA GLU A 137 -8.63 -11.30 2.58
C GLU A 137 -8.08 -10.45 1.44
N LYS A 138 -8.85 -10.37 0.35
CA LYS A 138 -8.54 -9.54 -0.82
C LYS A 138 -9.76 -8.69 -1.15
N ARG A 139 -9.55 -7.40 -1.41
CA ARG A 139 -10.57 -6.50 -1.96
C ARG A 139 -10.04 -5.75 -3.16
N PHE A 140 -10.88 -5.56 -4.17
CA PHE A 140 -10.50 -5.02 -5.46
C PHE A 140 -11.37 -3.83 -5.82
N PHE A 141 -10.73 -2.70 -6.10
CA PHE A 141 -11.40 -1.44 -6.35
C PHE A 141 -11.15 -0.97 -7.79
N ASN A 142 -12.18 -0.44 -8.42
CA ASN A 142 -12.07 0.23 -9.72
C ASN A 142 -11.41 1.62 -9.57
N SER A 143 -11.27 2.34 -10.68
CA SER A 143 -10.69 3.69 -10.70
C SER A 143 -11.47 4.75 -9.91
N SER A 144 -12.72 4.47 -9.58
CA SER A 144 -13.57 5.35 -8.75
C SER A 144 -13.53 4.98 -7.26
N GLY A 145 -12.70 4.00 -6.86
CA GLY A 145 -12.58 3.55 -5.47
C GLY A 145 -13.72 2.63 -4.99
N ASN A 146 -14.57 2.16 -5.90
CA ASN A 146 -15.67 1.25 -5.58
C ASN A 146 -15.32 -0.20 -5.89
N GLU A 147 -15.82 -1.14 -5.09
CA GLU A 147 -15.79 -2.55 -5.45
C GLU A 147 -16.65 -2.79 -6.71
N SER A 148 -16.15 -3.64 -7.62
CA SER A 148 -16.88 -3.97 -8.83
C SER A 148 -16.85 -5.48 -9.11
N LEU A 149 -17.93 -5.99 -9.70
CA LEU A 149 -18.02 -7.40 -10.08
C LEU A 149 -16.94 -7.78 -11.10
N LEU A 150 -16.64 -6.92 -12.07
CA LEU A 150 -15.58 -7.16 -13.04
C LEU A 150 -14.21 -7.26 -12.37
N ALA A 151 -13.94 -6.39 -11.38
CA ALA A 151 -12.72 -6.45 -10.58
C ALA A 151 -12.61 -7.74 -9.75
N LYS A 152 -13.74 -8.33 -9.34
CA LYS A 152 -13.76 -9.64 -8.65
C LYS A 152 -13.49 -10.82 -9.60
N ILE A 153 -14.02 -10.76 -10.82
CA ILE A 153 -13.85 -11.84 -11.81
C ILE A 153 -12.43 -11.87 -12.39
N SER A 154 -11.87 -10.73 -12.75
CA SER A 154 -10.51 -10.63 -13.29
C SER A 154 -9.78 -9.42 -12.65
N PRO A 155 -9.31 -9.57 -11.41
CA PRO A 155 -8.73 -8.45 -10.64
C PRO A 155 -7.57 -7.78 -11.36
N ASN A 156 -6.65 -8.57 -11.92
CA ASN A 156 -5.46 -8.05 -12.58
C ASN A 156 -5.75 -7.21 -13.82
N LEU A 157 -6.96 -7.32 -14.37
CA LEU A 157 -7.39 -6.58 -15.55
C LEU A 157 -8.31 -5.40 -15.20
N PHE A 158 -9.23 -5.59 -14.26
CA PHE A 158 -10.31 -4.65 -13.99
C PHE A 158 -10.23 -3.93 -12.63
N ALA A 159 -9.27 -4.27 -11.77
CA ALA A 159 -9.02 -3.50 -10.56
C ALA A 159 -7.91 -2.47 -10.79
N ALA A 160 -8.15 -1.23 -10.41
CA ALA A 160 -7.15 -0.16 -10.40
C ALA A 160 -6.29 -0.20 -9.14
N THR A 161 -6.88 -0.64 -8.02
CA THR A 161 -6.23 -0.77 -6.72
C THR A 161 -6.69 -2.07 -6.06
N ALA A 162 -5.78 -2.73 -5.35
CA ALA A 162 -6.10 -3.87 -4.51
C ALA A 162 -5.73 -3.59 -3.05
N MET A 163 -6.53 -4.12 -2.13
CA MET A 163 -6.28 -4.15 -0.70
C MET A 163 -6.17 -5.61 -0.25
N TYR A 164 -5.15 -5.87 0.53
CA TYR A 164 -4.88 -7.18 1.09
C TYR A 164 -4.83 -7.11 2.61
N LYS A 165 -5.52 -8.03 3.26
CA LYS A 165 -5.33 -8.37 4.66
C LYS A 165 -4.39 -9.57 4.71
N ILE A 166 -3.26 -9.42 5.36
CA ILE A 166 -2.18 -10.40 5.38
C ILE A 166 -1.69 -10.66 6.80
N SER A 167 -1.07 -11.81 7.01
CA SER A 167 -0.37 -12.18 8.25
C SER A 167 0.82 -13.10 7.96
N GLN A 168 1.69 -13.21 8.92
CA GLN A 168 2.76 -14.22 8.96
C GLN A 168 2.42 -15.31 9.96
#